data_a5507003a31494f9ad10444963c1ccdb
#
_entry.id   a5507003a31494f9ad10444963c1ccdb
#
_cell.length_a   1.000
_cell.length_b   1.000
_cell.length_c   1.000
_cell.angle_alpha   90.00
_cell.angle_beta   90.00
_cell.angle_gamma   90.00
#
_symmetry.space_group_name_H-M   'P 1'
#
loop_
_entity.id
_entity.type
_entity.pdbx_description
1 polymer ?
#
loop_
_entity_poly.entity_id
_entity_poly.type
_entity_poly.pdbx_seq_one_letter_code
_entity_poly.pdbx_strand_id
1 'polypeptide(L)'
;MNYTRYCKCHFHEGESEHWGLLDRKAFAHKGAMPHYTPDTLVLPEHLMLELSFDWMEERVWGVTQYDLVIKGHDVEEIVFDAINLYVSRALIGSKPVKFENTGKKIILPLAKKYRSGERISIKLDHSVSHPVAGVYFTKPDNHHADRFKTVWTQGQDEDSRYYFPCFDKPNFKQTTEVILHLPP
;
A
#
# COMPACT_ATOMS: atom_id res chain seq x y z
N MET A 1 22.42 -11.34 -20.98
CA MET A 1 23.10 -10.18 -20.36
C MET A 1 23.24 -10.46 -18.89
N ASN A 2 24.48 -10.62 -18.40
CA ASN A 2 24.75 -10.89 -17.00
C ASN A 2 24.65 -9.61 -16.19
N TYR A 3 23.60 -9.46 -15.38
CA TYR A 3 23.39 -8.35 -14.46
C TYR A 3 24.23 -8.46 -13.17
N THR A 4 25.38 -9.05 -13.23
CA THR A 4 26.26 -9.29 -12.08
C THR A 4 27.23 -8.15 -11.75
N ARG A 5 27.06 -6.96 -12.35
CA ARG A 5 27.93 -5.81 -12.09
C ARG A 5 27.18 -4.70 -11.39
N TYR A 6 27.05 -4.82 -10.07
CA TYR A 6 26.29 -3.84 -9.28
C TYR A 6 27.08 -2.56 -9.02
N CYS A 7 28.35 -2.65 -8.73
CA CYS A 7 29.15 -1.47 -8.49
C CYS A 7 30.62 -1.78 -8.75
N LYS A 8 31.25 -1.02 -9.62
CA LYS A 8 32.68 -1.11 -9.87
C LYS A 8 33.56 -0.88 -8.63
N CYS A 9 33.04 -0.19 -7.63
CA CYS A 9 33.77 0.12 -6.40
C CYS A 9 34.03 -1.11 -5.50
N HIS A 10 33.38 -2.24 -5.78
CA HIS A 10 33.58 -3.50 -5.02
C HIS A 10 34.39 -4.55 -5.76
N PHE A 11 34.94 -4.23 -6.93
CA PHE A 11 35.74 -5.17 -7.71
C PHE A 11 37.24 -4.97 -7.46
N HIS A 12 37.91 -5.95 -6.88
CA HIS A 12 39.35 -6.11 -6.97
C HIS A 12 39.67 -6.93 -8.24
N GLU A 13 40.58 -6.42 -9.07
CA GLU A 13 41.06 -7.12 -10.25
C GLU A 13 41.72 -8.45 -9.80
N GLY A 14 41.14 -9.56 -10.19
CA GLY A 14 41.60 -10.90 -9.84
C GLY A 14 40.60 -11.81 -9.16
N GLU A 15 39.49 -11.26 -8.63
CA GLU A 15 38.47 -12.04 -7.93
C GLU A 15 37.14 -12.17 -8.73
N SER A 16 37.13 -11.73 -10.00
CA SER A 16 35.91 -11.58 -10.79
C SER A 16 35.14 -12.87 -11.08
N GLU A 17 35.83 -14.00 -11.14
CA GLU A 17 35.16 -15.29 -11.42
C GLU A 17 34.47 -15.89 -10.20
N HIS A 18 34.95 -15.56 -9.00
CA HIS A 18 34.37 -16.05 -7.75
C HIS A 18 33.19 -15.16 -7.26
N TRP A 19 33.20 -13.89 -7.63
CA TRP A 19 32.16 -12.94 -7.20
C TRP A 19 30.77 -13.28 -7.74
N GLY A 20 30.68 -13.80 -8.96
CA GLY A 20 29.40 -14.19 -9.55
C GLY A 20 28.64 -15.28 -8.75
N LEU A 21 29.38 -16.14 -8.03
CA LEU A 21 28.82 -17.17 -7.17
C LEU A 21 28.59 -16.68 -5.73
N LEU A 22 29.48 -15.80 -5.24
CA LEU A 22 29.36 -15.20 -3.91
C LEU A 22 28.29 -14.13 -3.85
N ASP A 23 28.10 -13.37 -4.93
CA ASP A 23 27.16 -12.26 -5.01
C ASP A 23 25.69 -12.68 -4.85
N ARG A 24 25.35 -13.90 -5.26
CA ARG A 24 24.02 -14.47 -4.98
C ARG A 24 23.75 -14.73 -3.50
N LYS A 25 24.77 -14.67 -2.66
CA LYS A 25 24.70 -14.93 -1.22
C LYS A 25 25.28 -13.80 -0.37
N ALA A 26 25.83 -12.75 -0.99
CA ALA A 26 26.58 -11.70 -0.28
C ALA A 26 25.73 -10.95 0.76
N PHE A 27 24.42 -10.82 0.53
CA PHE A 27 23.47 -10.19 1.46
C PHE A 27 22.62 -11.20 2.23
N ALA A 28 22.80 -12.49 1.99
CA ALA A 28 22.01 -13.52 2.65
C ALA A 28 22.78 -14.12 3.83
N HIS A 29 22.13 -14.22 4.98
CA HIS A 29 22.66 -14.99 6.10
C HIS A 29 22.77 -16.48 5.72
N LYS A 30 23.71 -17.20 6.34
CA LYS A 30 23.86 -18.64 6.13
C LYS A 30 22.52 -19.35 6.41
N GLY A 31 22.01 -20.05 5.41
CA GLY A 31 20.72 -20.74 5.49
C GLY A 31 19.52 -19.91 5.08
N ALA A 32 19.70 -18.66 4.65
CA ALA A 32 18.61 -17.87 4.09
C ALA A 32 18.05 -18.52 2.80
N MET A 33 16.72 -18.62 2.72
CA MET A 33 16.04 -19.11 1.53
C MET A 33 15.68 -17.93 0.63
N PRO A 34 15.71 -18.11 -0.70
CA PRO A 34 15.20 -17.09 -1.61
C PRO A 34 13.73 -16.77 -1.30
N HIS A 35 13.42 -15.49 -1.19
CA HIS A 35 12.05 -15.01 -1.07
C HIS A 35 11.62 -14.39 -2.41
N TYR A 36 10.56 -14.94 -2.97
CA TYR A 36 9.96 -14.40 -4.18
C TYR A 36 8.69 -13.65 -3.80
N THR A 37 8.41 -12.59 -4.52
CA THR A 37 7.12 -11.92 -4.41
C THR A 37 6.00 -12.92 -4.74
N PRO A 38 5.00 -13.09 -3.87
CA PRO A 38 3.87 -13.94 -4.16
C PRO A 38 3.17 -13.53 -5.46
N ASP A 39 2.64 -14.49 -6.19
CA ASP A 39 1.78 -14.22 -7.33
C ASP A 39 0.59 -13.38 -6.88
N THR A 40 0.28 -12.35 -7.66
CA THR A 40 -0.83 -11.44 -7.38
C THR A 40 -2.02 -11.78 -8.28
N LEU A 41 -3.19 -11.90 -7.66
CA LEU A 41 -4.43 -12.13 -8.41
C LEU A 41 -4.94 -10.87 -9.11
N VAL A 42 -4.52 -9.70 -8.63
CA VAL A 42 -4.90 -8.40 -9.17
C VAL A 42 -3.68 -7.50 -9.31
N LEU A 43 -3.72 -6.59 -10.27
CA LEU A 43 -2.71 -5.54 -10.45
C LEU A 43 -3.41 -4.18 -10.43
N PRO A 44 -3.08 -3.30 -9.48
CA PRO A 44 -3.54 -1.92 -9.52
C PRO A 44 -2.87 -1.16 -10.67
N GLU A 45 -3.69 -0.51 -11.51
CA GLU A 45 -3.21 0.38 -12.58
C GLU A 45 -3.23 1.84 -12.12
N HIS A 46 -4.24 2.21 -11.34
CA HIS A 46 -4.43 3.57 -10.82
C HIS A 46 -5.03 3.55 -9.43
N LEU A 47 -4.55 4.49 -8.61
CA LEU A 47 -5.10 4.83 -7.30
C LEU A 47 -5.51 6.29 -7.29
N MET A 48 -6.75 6.59 -6.97
CA MET A 48 -7.21 7.92 -6.56
C MET A 48 -7.48 7.89 -5.07
N LEU A 49 -6.82 8.79 -4.33
CA LEU A 49 -6.91 8.92 -2.88
C LEU A 49 -7.38 10.32 -2.52
N GLU A 50 -8.61 10.46 -2.06
CA GLU A 50 -9.19 11.70 -1.60
C GLU A 50 -9.27 11.68 -0.07
N LEU A 51 -8.62 12.63 0.61
CA LEU A 51 -8.49 12.65 2.06
C LEU A 51 -8.86 14.02 2.65
N SER A 52 -9.49 13.95 3.81
CA SER A 52 -9.76 15.07 4.70
C SER A 52 -9.17 14.79 6.08
N PHE A 53 -8.84 15.86 6.81
CA PHE A 53 -8.15 15.75 8.11
C PHE A 53 -8.81 16.64 9.16
N ASP A 54 -8.87 16.13 10.39
CA ASP A 54 -9.17 16.91 11.58
C ASP A 54 -7.98 16.82 12.55
N TRP A 55 -7.34 17.97 12.83
CA TRP A 55 -6.18 18.05 13.73
C TRP A 55 -6.54 17.87 15.19
N MET A 56 -7.74 18.28 15.58
CA MET A 56 -8.16 18.20 17.00
C MET A 56 -8.44 16.76 17.38
N GLU A 57 -9.18 16.07 16.53
CA GLU A 57 -9.57 14.66 16.70
C GLU A 57 -8.53 13.68 16.14
N GLU A 58 -7.44 14.19 15.56
CA GLU A 58 -6.41 13.38 14.88
C GLU A 58 -7.06 12.33 13.96
N ARG A 59 -8.01 12.80 13.15
CA ARG A 59 -8.85 11.95 12.31
C ARG A 59 -8.54 12.17 10.83
N VAL A 60 -8.52 11.07 10.11
CA VAL A 60 -8.46 11.02 8.64
C VAL A 60 -9.70 10.33 8.13
N TRP A 61 -10.32 10.89 7.11
CA TRP A 61 -11.41 10.21 6.39
C TRP A 61 -11.36 10.57 4.90
N GLY A 62 -11.94 9.72 4.10
CA GLY A 62 -11.96 9.97 2.68
C GLY A 62 -12.37 8.77 1.85
N VAL A 63 -11.92 8.80 0.62
CA VAL A 63 -12.24 7.84 -0.40
C VAL A 63 -10.97 7.29 -1.01
N THR A 64 -10.89 5.98 -1.12
CA THR A 64 -9.88 5.28 -1.92
C THR A 64 -10.57 4.65 -3.12
N GLN A 65 -10.11 4.97 -4.33
CA GLN A 65 -10.58 4.33 -5.54
C GLN A 65 -9.42 3.67 -6.27
N TYR A 66 -9.60 2.42 -6.67
CA TYR A 66 -8.65 1.66 -7.46
C TYR A 66 -9.24 1.25 -8.79
N ASP A 67 -8.46 1.43 -9.84
CA ASP A 67 -8.67 0.73 -11.10
C ASP A 67 -7.69 -0.44 -11.17
N LEU A 68 -8.24 -1.65 -11.27
CA LEU A 68 -7.52 -2.90 -11.17
C LEU A 68 -7.64 -3.71 -12.46
N VAL A 69 -6.57 -4.44 -12.80
CA VAL A 69 -6.60 -5.53 -13.78
C VAL A 69 -6.51 -6.86 -13.05
N ILE A 70 -7.39 -7.77 -13.39
CA ILE A 70 -7.35 -9.14 -12.92
C ILE A 70 -6.19 -9.88 -13.60
N LYS A 71 -5.36 -10.55 -12.84
CA LYS A 71 -4.25 -11.40 -13.32
C LYS A 71 -4.51 -12.88 -13.13
N GLY A 72 -5.22 -13.23 -12.07
CA GLY A 72 -5.58 -14.60 -11.77
C GLY A 72 -6.72 -15.13 -12.63
N HIS A 73 -6.95 -16.44 -12.51
CA HIS A 73 -8.13 -17.11 -13.06
C HIS A 73 -9.15 -17.31 -11.93
N ASP A 74 -10.43 -17.18 -12.27
CA ASP A 74 -11.54 -17.40 -11.35
C ASP A 74 -11.44 -16.60 -10.04
N VAL A 75 -11.05 -15.33 -10.13
CA VAL A 75 -10.95 -14.45 -8.96
C VAL A 75 -12.35 -14.15 -8.41
N GLU A 76 -12.57 -14.53 -7.17
CA GLU A 76 -13.87 -14.45 -6.48
C GLU A 76 -13.89 -13.39 -5.39
N GLU A 77 -12.72 -12.87 -4.99
CA GLU A 77 -12.61 -11.83 -3.97
C GLU A 77 -11.42 -10.91 -4.23
N ILE A 78 -11.48 -9.71 -3.69
CA ILE A 78 -10.36 -8.77 -3.64
C ILE A 78 -10.12 -8.39 -2.18
N VAL A 79 -8.84 -8.42 -1.78
CA VAL A 79 -8.43 -8.19 -0.41
C VAL A 79 -7.50 -6.99 -0.34
N PHE A 80 -7.86 -6.00 0.47
CA PHE A 80 -7.02 -4.86 0.80
C PHE A 80 -6.42 -5.00 2.19
N ASP A 81 -5.21 -4.56 2.37
CA ASP A 81 -4.61 -4.34 3.67
C ASP A 81 -5.25 -3.09 4.30
N ALA A 82 -5.71 -3.20 5.56
CA ALA A 82 -6.41 -2.13 6.26
C ALA A 82 -6.41 -2.43 7.76
N ILE A 83 -5.63 -1.68 8.54
CA ILE A 83 -5.52 -1.92 9.97
C ILE A 83 -6.35 -0.89 10.73
N ASN A 84 -7.34 -1.37 11.50
CA ASN A 84 -8.22 -0.58 12.34
C ASN A 84 -8.96 0.56 11.61
N LEU A 85 -9.13 0.41 10.29
CA LEU A 85 -9.93 1.37 9.51
C LEU A 85 -11.42 1.06 9.67
N TYR A 86 -12.22 2.11 9.84
CA TYR A 86 -13.65 2.01 9.64
C TYR A 86 -13.95 2.21 8.16
N VAL A 87 -14.62 1.26 7.54
CA VAL A 87 -15.12 1.37 6.16
C VAL A 87 -16.63 1.45 6.22
N SER A 88 -17.19 2.52 5.70
CA SER A 88 -18.64 2.75 5.70
C SER A 88 -19.33 2.22 4.46
N ARG A 89 -18.64 2.18 3.33
CA ARG A 89 -19.19 1.77 2.05
C ARG A 89 -18.12 1.21 1.12
N ALA A 90 -18.51 0.19 0.35
CA ALA A 90 -17.71 -0.34 -0.75
C ALA A 90 -18.56 -0.38 -2.03
N LEU A 91 -17.98 0.04 -3.14
CA LEU A 91 -18.60 0.00 -4.46
C LEU A 91 -17.71 -0.78 -5.43
N ILE A 92 -18.33 -1.53 -6.34
CA ILE A 92 -17.70 -2.07 -7.54
C ILE A 92 -18.36 -1.41 -8.75
N GLY A 93 -17.59 -0.59 -9.48
CA GLY A 93 -18.16 0.38 -10.40
C GLY A 93 -19.06 1.35 -9.64
N SER A 94 -20.35 1.39 -9.99
CA SER A 94 -21.37 2.20 -9.30
C SER A 94 -22.24 1.40 -8.30
N LYS A 95 -22.04 0.10 -8.18
CA LYS A 95 -22.91 -0.78 -7.38
C LYS A 95 -22.35 -1.00 -5.97
N PRO A 96 -23.12 -0.77 -4.91
CA PRO A 96 -22.72 -1.10 -3.56
C PRO A 96 -22.58 -2.62 -3.40
N VAL A 97 -21.54 -3.01 -2.68
CA VAL A 97 -21.25 -4.43 -2.40
C VAL A 97 -21.04 -4.63 -0.90
N LYS A 98 -21.36 -5.84 -0.45
CA LYS A 98 -21.02 -6.27 0.91
C LYS A 98 -19.52 -6.52 0.99
N PHE A 99 -18.96 -6.29 2.15
CA PHE A 99 -17.56 -6.57 2.45
C PHE A 99 -17.42 -7.07 3.89
N GLU A 100 -16.35 -7.75 4.15
CA GLU A 100 -15.93 -8.12 5.49
C GLU A 100 -14.78 -7.21 5.93
N ASN A 101 -14.85 -6.68 7.13
CA ASN A 101 -13.76 -5.95 7.77
C ASN A 101 -13.25 -6.76 8.96
N THR A 102 -12.06 -7.33 8.82
CA THR A 102 -11.44 -8.16 9.86
C THR A 102 -10.65 -7.35 10.90
N GLY A 103 -10.60 -6.03 10.77
CA GLY A 103 -9.71 -5.14 11.54
C GLY A 103 -8.26 -5.12 11.03
N LYS A 104 -7.91 -6.02 10.11
CA LYS A 104 -6.58 -6.06 9.45
C LYS A 104 -6.69 -6.05 7.93
N LYS A 105 -7.82 -6.45 7.39
CA LYS A 105 -8.09 -6.54 5.96
C LYS A 105 -9.53 -6.19 5.66
N ILE A 106 -9.75 -5.65 4.47
CA ILE A 106 -11.07 -5.51 3.87
C ILE A 106 -11.17 -6.54 2.76
N ILE A 107 -12.13 -7.45 2.87
CA ILE A 107 -12.38 -8.53 1.91
C ILE A 107 -13.66 -8.19 1.16
N LEU A 108 -13.56 -8.05 -0.16
CA LEU A 108 -14.69 -7.79 -1.06
C LEU A 108 -14.99 -9.04 -1.88
N PRO A 109 -16.04 -9.81 -1.55
CA PRO A 109 -16.53 -10.87 -2.41
C PRO A 109 -17.04 -10.30 -3.73
N LEU A 110 -16.71 -10.93 -4.83
CA LEU A 110 -17.14 -10.53 -6.16
C LEU A 110 -18.41 -11.30 -6.56
N ALA A 111 -19.36 -10.61 -7.20
CA ALA A 111 -20.63 -11.21 -7.60
C ALA A 111 -20.50 -12.28 -8.71
N LYS A 112 -19.35 -12.30 -9.39
CA LYS A 112 -19.00 -13.28 -10.41
C LYS A 112 -17.51 -13.61 -10.33
N LYS A 113 -17.11 -14.70 -10.92
CA LYS A 113 -15.70 -15.00 -11.14
C LYS A 113 -15.15 -14.10 -12.25
N TYR A 114 -14.04 -13.45 -11.97
CA TYR A 114 -13.33 -12.63 -12.94
C TYR A 114 -12.15 -13.40 -13.54
N ARG A 115 -11.88 -13.12 -14.82
CA ARG A 115 -10.80 -13.75 -15.58
C ARG A 115 -9.66 -12.79 -15.82
N SER A 116 -8.49 -13.35 -16.08
CA SER A 116 -7.31 -12.57 -16.44
C SER A 116 -7.60 -11.60 -17.59
N GLY A 117 -7.17 -10.35 -17.43
CA GLY A 117 -7.37 -9.24 -18.38
C GLY A 117 -8.64 -8.42 -18.13
N GLU A 118 -9.62 -8.90 -17.33
CA GLU A 118 -10.78 -8.08 -16.99
C GLU A 118 -10.36 -6.91 -16.07
N ARG A 119 -11.05 -5.78 -16.22
CA ARG A 119 -10.86 -4.56 -15.41
C ARG A 119 -12.02 -4.36 -14.44
N ILE A 120 -11.68 -3.85 -13.27
CA ILE A 120 -12.64 -3.58 -12.21
C ILE A 120 -12.24 -2.29 -11.49
N SER A 121 -13.21 -1.40 -11.26
CA SER A 121 -13.03 -0.21 -10.44
C SER A 121 -13.69 -0.43 -9.09
N ILE A 122 -12.96 -0.15 -8.01
CA ILE A 122 -13.41 -0.32 -6.63
C ILE A 122 -13.26 1.00 -5.90
N LYS A 123 -14.30 1.39 -5.17
CA LYS A 123 -14.32 2.57 -4.34
C LYS A 123 -14.68 2.22 -2.91
N LEU A 124 -13.90 2.74 -1.95
CA LEU A 124 -14.05 2.51 -0.53
C LEU A 124 -14.11 3.84 0.22
N ASP A 125 -15.19 4.07 0.97
CA ASP A 125 -15.28 5.21 1.87
C ASP A 125 -14.78 4.75 3.25
N HIS A 126 -13.77 5.44 3.79
CA HIS A 126 -13.11 5.00 5.02
C HIS A 126 -12.79 6.16 5.96
N SER A 127 -12.50 5.80 7.22
CA SER A 127 -11.97 6.72 8.21
C SER A 127 -11.15 6.00 9.26
N VAL A 128 -10.28 6.76 9.92
CA VAL A 128 -9.55 6.35 11.11
C VAL A 128 -9.38 7.53 12.05
N SER A 129 -9.47 7.29 13.35
CA SER A 129 -9.14 8.27 14.39
C SER A 129 -7.91 7.78 15.15
N HIS A 130 -7.00 8.69 15.49
CA HIS A 130 -5.74 8.42 16.17
C HIS A 130 -4.94 7.29 15.50
N PRO A 131 -4.59 7.42 14.20
CA PRO A 131 -3.81 6.42 13.50
C PRO A 131 -2.47 6.19 14.21
N VAL A 132 -2.08 4.94 14.37
CA VAL A 132 -0.86 4.58 15.09
C VAL A 132 0.38 4.66 14.23
N ALA A 133 0.22 4.68 12.89
CA ALA A 133 1.29 4.79 11.90
C ALA A 133 0.72 5.31 10.56
N GLY A 134 1.62 5.61 9.62
CA GLY A 134 1.28 5.99 8.25
C GLY A 134 0.92 7.45 8.07
N VAL A 135 0.20 8.06 9.01
CA VAL A 135 -0.10 9.50 9.03
C VAL A 135 0.10 10.05 10.44
N TYR A 136 0.69 11.22 10.52
CA TYR A 136 1.14 11.82 11.75
C TYR A 136 0.66 13.26 11.84
N PHE A 137 0.17 13.64 13.02
CA PHE A 137 -0.31 14.98 13.35
C PHE A 137 0.67 15.67 14.28
N THR A 138 1.02 16.92 13.98
CA THR A 138 1.73 17.78 14.92
C THR A 138 0.88 18.99 15.26
N LYS A 139 0.92 19.41 16.51
CA LYS A 139 0.17 20.57 17.03
C LYS A 139 0.98 21.25 18.13
N PRO A 140 0.69 22.51 18.46
CA PRO A 140 1.26 23.17 19.64
C PRO A 140 1.06 22.32 20.89
N ASP A 141 2.07 22.30 21.75
CA ASP A 141 2.02 21.70 23.08
C ASP A 141 2.63 22.65 24.13
N ASN A 142 2.62 22.27 25.39
CA ASN A 142 3.11 23.11 26.50
C ASN A 142 4.63 23.43 26.41
N HIS A 143 5.39 22.62 25.67
CA HIS A 143 6.83 22.80 25.49
C HIS A 143 7.17 23.51 24.18
N HIS A 144 6.24 23.50 23.20
CA HIS A 144 6.41 24.04 21.86
C HIS A 144 5.13 24.76 21.44
N ALA A 145 4.85 25.89 22.08
CA ALA A 145 3.63 26.66 21.84
C ALA A 145 3.57 27.32 20.45
N ASP A 146 4.72 27.48 19.82
CA ASP A 146 4.92 28.05 18.46
C ASP A 146 4.93 26.99 17.35
N ARG A 147 4.76 25.70 17.68
CA ARG A 147 4.76 24.62 16.68
C ARG A 147 3.56 24.78 15.73
N PHE A 148 3.83 24.66 14.44
CA PHE A 148 2.77 24.67 13.43
C PHE A 148 1.95 23.38 13.49
N LYS A 149 0.66 23.52 13.18
CA LYS A 149 -0.19 22.36 12.90
C LYS A 149 0.18 21.80 11.55
N THR A 150 0.64 20.56 11.52
CA THR A 150 0.98 19.87 10.27
C THR A 150 0.42 18.46 10.26
N VAL A 151 0.19 17.93 9.06
CA VAL A 151 -0.07 16.53 8.79
C VAL A 151 0.98 16.07 7.80
N TRP A 152 1.58 14.93 8.05
CA TRP A 152 2.52 14.32 7.12
C TRP A 152 2.33 12.80 7.11
N THR A 153 2.75 12.16 6.03
CA THR A 153 2.57 10.72 5.83
C THR A 153 3.90 10.03 5.61
N GLN A 154 4.01 8.80 6.11
CA GLN A 154 5.10 7.89 5.86
C GLN A 154 4.55 6.48 5.72
N GLY A 155 4.60 5.94 4.52
CA GLY A 155 4.02 4.62 4.20
C GLY A 155 5.01 3.47 4.22
N GLN A 156 6.31 3.73 4.39
CA GLN A 156 7.32 2.68 4.44
C GLN A 156 7.43 2.14 5.90
N ASP A 157 7.56 0.82 6.12
CA ASP A 157 7.62 -0.23 5.11
C ASP A 157 6.21 -0.68 4.64
N GLU A 158 5.22 -0.80 5.52
CA GLU A 158 3.86 -1.27 5.31
C GLU A 158 2.88 -0.44 6.18
N ASP A 159 3.09 0.88 6.27
CA ASP A 159 2.33 1.78 7.13
C ASP A 159 1.17 2.49 6.43
N SER A 160 1.04 2.36 5.10
CA SER A 160 -0.09 2.94 4.37
C SER A 160 -1.44 2.35 4.79
N ARG A 161 -1.46 1.09 5.17
CA ARG A 161 -2.65 0.36 5.64
C ARG A 161 -3.28 0.92 6.91
N TYR A 162 -2.60 1.80 7.63
CA TYR A 162 -3.12 2.42 8.86
C TYR A 162 -3.99 3.66 8.61
N TYR A 163 -4.03 4.20 7.36
CA TYR A 163 -4.85 5.37 7.09
C TYR A 163 -5.70 5.29 5.81
N PHE A 164 -5.44 4.33 4.92
CA PHE A 164 -6.36 4.00 3.82
C PHE A 164 -6.25 2.53 3.42
N PRO A 165 -7.32 1.92 2.87
CA PRO A 165 -7.26 0.56 2.34
C PRO A 165 -6.33 0.50 1.13
N CYS A 166 -5.33 -0.39 1.14
CA CYS A 166 -4.32 -0.45 0.07
C CYS A 166 -3.80 -1.87 -0.18
N PHE A 167 -3.05 -2.00 -1.26
CA PHE A 167 -2.18 -3.14 -1.50
C PHE A 167 -0.77 -2.76 -1.00
N ASP A 168 -0.53 -2.93 0.29
CA ASP A 168 0.63 -2.39 0.97
C ASP A 168 1.87 -3.26 0.82
N LYS A 169 2.32 -3.38 -0.42
CA LYS A 169 3.51 -4.16 -0.80
C LYS A 169 4.30 -3.44 -1.90
N PRO A 170 5.63 -3.51 -1.87
CA PRO A 170 6.49 -2.74 -2.78
C PRO A 170 6.47 -3.21 -4.24
N ASN A 171 5.93 -4.39 -4.51
CA ASN A 171 5.78 -4.94 -5.86
C ASN A 171 4.58 -4.37 -6.62
N PHE A 172 3.62 -3.75 -5.94
CA PHE A 172 2.52 -3.05 -6.61
C PHE A 172 2.98 -1.66 -7.04
N LYS A 173 2.94 -1.42 -8.35
CA LYS A 173 3.28 -0.14 -8.96
C LYS A 173 2.10 0.34 -9.78
N GLN A 174 1.68 1.55 -9.49
CA GLN A 174 0.50 2.17 -10.07
C GLN A 174 0.71 3.66 -10.25
N THR A 175 -0.06 4.30 -11.10
CA THR A 175 -0.19 5.76 -11.08
C THR A 175 -1.05 6.16 -9.89
N THR A 176 -0.78 7.34 -9.31
CA THR A 176 -1.51 7.81 -8.14
C THR A 176 -1.94 9.26 -8.33
N GLU A 177 -3.20 9.53 -8.01
CA GLU A 177 -3.77 10.87 -7.85
C GLU A 177 -4.15 11.07 -6.38
N VAL A 178 -3.73 12.20 -5.79
CA VAL A 178 -4.05 12.53 -4.39
C VAL A 178 -4.77 13.86 -4.33
N ILE A 179 -5.94 13.86 -3.71
CA ILE A 179 -6.78 15.05 -3.46
C ILE A 179 -6.84 15.26 -1.96
N LEU A 180 -6.41 16.42 -1.49
CA LEU A 180 -6.40 16.75 -0.07
C LEU A 180 -7.36 17.90 0.22
N HIS A 181 -8.25 17.70 1.17
CA HIS A 181 -9.13 18.72 1.73
C HIS A 181 -8.57 19.14 3.08
N LEU A 182 -8.01 20.33 3.11
CA LEU A 182 -7.43 20.89 4.32
C LEU A 182 -8.40 21.89 4.95
N PRO A 183 -8.52 21.93 6.29
CA PRO A 183 -9.26 23.00 6.95
C PRO A 183 -8.61 24.35 6.67
N PRO A 184 -9.40 25.45 6.68
CA PRO A 184 -8.90 26.82 6.49
C PRO A 184 -7.96 27.26 7.61
#